data_b4df1875b665304d717dd2799bbe4ed8
#
_entry.id   b4df1875b665304d717dd2799bbe4ed8
#
_cell.length_a   1.000
_cell.length_b   1.000
_cell.length_c   1.000
_cell.angle_alpha   90.00
_cell.angle_beta   90.00
_cell.angle_gamma   90.00
#
_symmetry.space_group_name_H-M   'P 1'
#
loop_
_entity.id
_entity.type
_entity.pdbx_description
1 polymer ?
#
loop_
_entity_poly.entity_id
_entity_poly.type
_entity_poly.pdbx_seq_one_letter_code
_entity_poly.pdbx_strand_id
1 'polypeptide(L)'
;MIKVIDGLPCRLQTDCNLDFLSAYGRVFRVLDDQDSGNLCFGLERGERRYFLKFAGAQTLRYQGTPEQAVKRLKQASAIYMELSHPCLIPYHCSEKVGDGFVMIFDWVDAICMGKQYPGQREQFMALPQESLLDVFEAVLEFHRYVAKRVYVAIDFYDGSILYDRSAHKPYICDIDFYQKSPTVNTMGRMWGSSRFMSPEEHTLGAVVDEVTTVYTMGATAFALFGGEAEHTLEKWRLSEERYRVAMRAVSSKRSERYPTLAVLTAAWKLAK
;
A
#
# COMPACT_ATOMS: atom_id res chain seq x y z
N MET A 1 4.22 -7.66 -26.32
CA MET A 1 4.92 -6.68 -27.17
C MET A 1 5.69 -5.67 -26.33
N ILE A 2 6.61 -4.90 -26.94
CA ILE A 2 7.37 -3.84 -26.25
C ILE A 2 7.12 -2.53 -27.01
N LYS A 3 6.68 -1.50 -26.30
CA LYS A 3 6.70 -0.09 -26.74
C LYS A 3 7.91 0.62 -26.17
N VAL A 4 8.45 1.59 -26.89
CA VAL A 4 9.52 2.46 -26.37
C VAL A 4 8.93 3.86 -26.13
N ILE A 5 9.02 4.36 -24.89
CA ILE A 5 8.49 5.65 -24.47
C ILE A 5 9.67 6.43 -23.88
N ASP A 6 10.04 7.55 -24.51
CA ASP A 6 11.19 8.36 -24.11
C ASP A 6 12.50 7.55 -23.92
N GLY A 7 12.70 6.52 -24.75
CA GLY A 7 13.86 5.62 -24.71
C GLY A 7 13.73 4.46 -23.72
N LEU A 8 12.62 4.35 -22.98
CA LEU A 8 12.41 3.29 -22.00
C LEU A 8 11.44 2.22 -22.53
N PRO A 9 11.74 0.91 -22.33
CA PRO A 9 10.85 -0.16 -22.73
C PRO A 9 9.62 -0.23 -21.79
N CYS A 10 8.45 -0.40 -22.39
CA CYS A 10 7.18 -0.71 -21.71
C CYS A 10 6.61 -1.99 -22.32
N ARG A 11 6.42 -3.00 -21.50
CA ARG A 11 5.94 -4.33 -21.92
C ARG A 11 4.45 -4.44 -21.76
N LEU A 12 3.77 -4.93 -22.80
CA LEU A 12 2.31 -5.08 -22.87
C LEU A 12 1.93 -6.42 -23.49
N GLN A 13 0.74 -6.92 -23.20
CA GLN A 13 0.18 -8.07 -23.93
C GLN A 13 -0.30 -7.66 -25.33
N THR A 14 -1.01 -6.54 -25.43
CA THR A 14 -1.57 -5.99 -26.67
C THR A 14 -1.13 -4.55 -26.88
N ASP A 15 -1.27 -4.03 -28.09
CA ASP A 15 -0.98 -2.64 -28.37
C ASP A 15 -1.93 -1.70 -27.62
N CYS A 16 -1.39 -0.59 -27.14
CA CYS A 16 -2.12 0.46 -26.44
C CYS A 16 -1.52 1.81 -26.80
N ASN A 17 -2.37 2.78 -27.13
CA ASN A 17 -1.88 4.14 -27.36
C ASN A 17 -1.49 4.79 -26.02
N LEU A 18 -0.21 5.17 -25.91
CA LEU A 18 0.39 5.82 -24.74
C LEU A 18 0.91 7.24 -25.05
N ASP A 19 0.57 7.80 -26.21
CA ASP A 19 1.03 9.13 -26.66
C ASP A 19 0.56 10.27 -25.75
N PHE A 20 -0.56 10.04 -25.04
CA PHE A 20 -1.08 10.96 -24.04
C PHE A 20 -0.10 11.29 -22.92
N LEU A 21 0.87 10.40 -22.63
CA LEU A 21 1.87 10.63 -21.59
C LEU A 21 2.68 11.91 -21.83
N SER A 22 2.90 12.29 -23.09
CA SER A 22 3.62 13.50 -23.46
C SER A 22 2.97 14.80 -22.93
N ALA A 23 1.65 14.78 -22.70
CA ALA A 23 0.94 15.91 -22.10
C ALA A 23 1.28 16.12 -20.60
N TYR A 24 1.72 15.06 -19.91
CA TYR A 24 2.07 15.10 -18.48
C TYR A 24 3.58 15.32 -18.24
N GLY A 25 4.42 15.03 -19.22
CA GLY A 25 5.86 15.23 -19.11
C GLY A 25 6.66 14.12 -19.80
N ARG A 26 7.98 14.15 -19.64
CA ARG A 26 8.90 13.14 -20.13
C ARG A 26 8.91 11.94 -19.16
N VAL A 27 8.78 10.74 -19.69
CA VAL A 27 8.85 9.51 -18.91
C VAL A 27 10.31 9.22 -18.55
N PHE A 28 10.65 9.14 -17.28
CA PHE A 28 11.98 8.73 -16.80
C PHE A 28 11.97 7.35 -16.13
N ARG A 29 10.80 6.80 -15.85
CA ARG A 29 10.63 5.47 -15.24
C ARG A 29 9.38 4.78 -15.76
N VAL A 30 9.48 3.49 -16.06
CA VAL A 30 8.34 2.61 -16.39
C VAL A 30 8.27 1.49 -15.36
N LEU A 31 7.06 1.22 -14.85
CA LEU A 31 6.75 0.16 -13.91
C LEU A 31 5.57 -0.64 -14.51
N ASP A 32 5.90 -1.61 -15.37
CA ASP A 32 4.96 -2.40 -16.17
C ASP A 32 4.74 -3.83 -15.63
N ASP A 33 5.37 -4.17 -14.52
CA ASP A 33 5.34 -5.50 -13.92
C ASP A 33 4.34 -5.56 -12.74
N GLN A 34 3.15 -5.01 -12.97
CA GLN A 34 2.08 -4.95 -11.98
C GLN A 34 1.00 -5.99 -12.28
N ASP A 35 0.44 -6.63 -11.25
CA ASP A 35 -0.68 -7.56 -11.33
C ASP A 35 -2.04 -6.86 -11.14
N SER A 36 -2.05 -5.59 -10.81
CA SER A 36 -3.23 -4.76 -10.62
C SER A 36 -3.93 -4.36 -11.94
N GLY A 37 -3.30 -4.58 -13.10
CA GLY A 37 -3.79 -4.10 -14.40
C GLY A 37 -3.47 -2.61 -14.67
N ASN A 38 -2.67 -1.99 -13.83
CA ASN A 38 -2.21 -0.62 -14.03
C ASN A 38 -0.80 -0.61 -14.61
N LEU A 39 -0.51 0.32 -15.51
CA LEU A 39 0.85 0.76 -15.84
C LEU A 39 1.19 1.96 -14.96
N CYS A 40 2.41 2.00 -14.44
CA CYS A 40 2.85 3.13 -13.66
C CYS A 40 4.09 3.78 -14.27
N PHE A 41 4.12 5.11 -14.22
CA PHE A 41 5.17 5.91 -14.85
C PHE A 41 5.71 6.95 -13.87
N GLY A 42 7.03 7.15 -13.86
CA GLY A 42 7.65 8.34 -13.35
C GLY A 42 7.76 9.37 -14.47
N LEU A 43 7.24 10.57 -14.26
CA LEU A 43 7.17 11.66 -15.22
C LEU A 43 7.90 12.89 -14.71
N GLU A 44 8.58 13.59 -15.59
CA GLU A 44 9.31 14.82 -15.30
C GLU A 44 8.78 15.96 -16.18
N ARG A 45 8.36 17.07 -15.56
CA ARG A 45 7.89 18.27 -16.22
C ARG A 45 8.53 19.50 -15.58
N GLY A 46 9.53 20.07 -16.24
CA GLY A 46 10.40 21.08 -15.64
C GLY A 46 11.16 20.50 -14.46
N GLU A 47 11.11 21.18 -13.32
CA GLU A 47 11.77 20.73 -12.08
C GLU A 47 10.91 19.77 -11.23
N ARG A 48 9.69 19.48 -11.66
CA ARG A 48 8.75 18.64 -10.90
C ARG A 48 8.70 17.24 -11.45
N ARG A 49 8.56 16.27 -10.56
CA ARG A 49 8.37 14.87 -10.88
C ARG A 49 7.06 14.35 -10.32
N TYR A 50 6.41 13.48 -11.11
CA TYR A 50 5.10 12.92 -10.81
C TYR A 50 5.14 11.39 -10.95
N PHE A 51 4.30 10.74 -10.18
CA PHE A 51 3.96 9.34 -10.37
C PHE A 51 2.57 9.25 -10.98
N LEU A 52 2.45 8.57 -12.11
CA LEU A 52 1.19 8.37 -12.82
C LEU A 52 0.82 6.90 -12.84
N LYS A 53 -0.38 6.57 -12.36
CA LYS A 53 -1.03 5.26 -12.57
C LYS A 53 -1.98 5.37 -13.76
N PHE A 54 -1.91 4.44 -14.69
CA PHE A 54 -2.79 4.33 -15.85
C PHE A 54 -3.44 2.96 -15.91
N ALA A 55 -4.77 2.91 -15.97
CA ALA A 55 -5.58 1.74 -16.32
C ALA A 55 -6.17 1.93 -17.71
N GLY A 56 -6.17 0.90 -18.53
CA GLY A 56 -6.68 0.92 -19.91
C GLY A 56 -5.84 0.10 -20.88
N ALA A 57 -4.70 -0.44 -20.44
CA ALA A 57 -3.86 -1.35 -21.19
C ALA A 57 -3.99 -2.79 -20.69
N GLN A 58 -3.82 -3.77 -21.58
CA GLN A 58 -3.66 -5.17 -21.18
C GLN A 58 -2.22 -5.39 -20.71
N THR A 59 -2.01 -5.38 -19.39
CA THR A 59 -0.69 -5.54 -18.75
C THR A 59 -0.28 -7.01 -18.71
N LEU A 60 1.01 -7.29 -18.52
CA LEU A 60 1.56 -8.65 -18.61
C LEU A 60 0.98 -9.64 -17.60
N ARG A 61 0.77 -9.21 -16.36
CA ARG A 61 0.42 -10.11 -15.25
C ARG A 61 -1.06 -10.09 -14.89
N TYR A 62 -1.78 -9.06 -15.29
CA TYR A 62 -3.18 -8.94 -14.93
C TYR A 62 -4.04 -9.92 -15.71
N GLN A 63 -4.85 -10.71 -14.99
CA GLN A 63 -5.73 -11.73 -15.57
C GLN A 63 -7.16 -11.20 -15.89
N GLY A 64 -7.45 -9.95 -15.47
CA GLY A 64 -8.71 -9.28 -15.76
C GLY A 64 -8.66 -8.48 -17.06
N THR A 65 -9.71 -7.71 -17.32
CA THR A 65 -9.80 -6.86 -18.51
C THR A 65 -9.39 -5.40 -18.22
N PRO A 66 -8.95 -4.63 -19.23
CA PRO A 66 -8.68 -3.20 -19.08
C PRO A 66 -9.84 -2.41 -18.47
N GLU A 67 -11.09 -2.74 -18.83
CA GLU A 67 -12.28 -2.07 -18.29
C GLU A 67 -12.45 -2.31 -16.79
N GLN A 68 -12.14 -3.53 -16.32
CA GLN A 68 -12.15 -3.85 -14.89
C GLN A 68 -11.08 -3.06 -14.13
N ALA A 69 -9.88 -2.93 -14.70
CA ALA A 69 -8.82 -2.10 -14.14
C ALA A 69 -9.22 -0.62 -14.10
N VAL A 70 -9.81 -0.09 -15.19
CA VAL A 70 -10.34 1.29 -15.25
C VAL A 70 -11.41 1.54 -14.19
N LYS A 71 -12.37 0.62 -14.05
CA LYS A 71 -13.41 0.73 -13.02
C LYS A 71 -12.82 0.80 -11.62
N ARG A 72 -11.85 -0.06 -11.33
CA ARG A 72 -11.17 -0.09 -10.03
C ARG A 72 -10.35 1.18 -9.78
N LEU A 73 -9.57 1.64 -10.75
CA LEU A 73 -8.77 2.85 -10.58
C LEU A 73 -9.65 4.10 -10.38
N LYS A 74 -10.82 4.18 -11.03
CA LYS A 74 -11.84 5.21 -10.75
C LYS A 74 -12.37 5.15 -9.32
N GLN A 75 -12.63 3.96 -8.79
CA GLN A 75 -13.06 3.80 -7.40
C GLN A 75 -11.95 4.23 -6.43
N ALA A 76 -10.70 3.86 -6.71
CA ALA A 76 -9.54 4.28 -5.93
C ALA A 76 -9.39 5.80 -5.87
N SER A 77 -9.64 6.52 -6.97
CA SER A 77 -9.52 7.99 -6.97
C SER A 77 -10.42 8.67 -5.93
N ALA A 78 -11.63 8.15 -5.70
CA ALA A 78 -12.53 8.65 -4.66
C ALA A 78 -11.96 8.40 -3.25
N ILE A 79 -11.30 7.25 -3.05
CA ILE A 79 -10.65 6.91 -1.77
C ILE A 79 -9.52 7.90 -1.46
N TYR A 80 -8.66 8.21 -2.43
CA TYR A 80 -7.58 9.19 -2.24
C TYR A 80 -8.10 10.61 -1.97
N MET A 81 -9.22 11.01 -2.57
CA MET A 81 -9.85 12.30 -2.28
C MET A 81 -10.42 12.36 -0.85
N GLU A 82 -11.02 11.27 -0.36
CA GLU A 82 -11.60 11.22 0.98
C GLU A 82 -10.54 11.04 2.09
N LEU A 83 -9.44 10.36 1.81
CA LEU A 83 -8.42 9.97 2.78
C LEU A 83 -7.15 10.83 2.69
N SER A 84 -7.27 12.13 2.41
CA SER A 84 -6.13 13.04 2.42
C SER A 84 -5.47 13.12 3.80
N HIS A 85 -4.17 12.83 3.87
CA HIS A 85 -3.40 12.79 5.12
C HIS A 85 -1.91 13.10 4.85
N PRO A 86 -1.18 13.79 5.75
CA PRO A 86 0.24 14.13 5.54
C PRO A 86 1.17 12.92 5.32
N CYS A 87 0.79 11.74 5.82
CA CYS A 87 1.53 10.48 5.63
C CYS A 87 1.13 9.75 4.34
N LEU A 88 0.03 10.11 3.67
CA LEU A 88 -0.35 9.55 2.38
C LEU A 88 0.42 10.26 1.27
N ILE A 89 0.83 9.50 0.25
CA ILE A 89 1.46 10.10 -0.93
C ILE A 89 0.55 11.19 -1.52
N PRO A 90 1.06 12.42 -1.80
CA PRO A 90 0.22 13.51 -2.27
C PRO A 90 -0.44 13.16 -3.61
N TYR A 91 -1.77 13.15 -3.61
CA TYR A 91 -2.60 12.95 -4.78
C TYR A 91 -2.98 14.29 -5.39
N HIS A 92 -2.82 14.44 -6.71
CA HIS A 92 -3.14 15.68 -7.43
C HIS A 92 -4.51 15.62 -8.07
N CYS A 93 -4.71 14.69 -8.99
CA CYS A 93 -5.94 14.60 -9.77
C CYS A 93 -6.06 13.23 -10.44
N SER A 94 -7.21 13.01 -11.03
CA SER A 94 -7.45 11.90 -11.95
C SER A 94 -8.33 12.35 -13.10
N GLU A 95 -8.17 11.72 -14.26
CA GLU A 95 -8.97 12.03 -15.42
C GLU A 95 -9.12 10.84 -16.37
N LYS A 96 -10.10 10.92 -17.25
CA LYS A 96 -10.31 9.96 -18.32
C LYS A 96 -9.37 10.31 -19.49
N VAL A 97 -8.68 9.28 -20.02
CA VAL A 97 -7.81 9.42 -21.20
C VAL A 97 -8.19 8.33 -22.22
N GLY A 98 -8.86 8.74 -23.32
CA GLY A 98 -9.46 7.78 -24.25
C GLY A 98 -10.45 6.86 -23.52
N ASP A 99 -10.27 5.56 -23.62
CA ASP A 99 -11.06 4.57 -22.86
C ASP A 99 -10.41 4.22 -21.51
N GLY A 100 -9.21 4.73 -21.24
CA GLY A 100 -8.48 4.55 -20.00
C GLY A 100 -8.76 5.61 -18.93
N PHE A 101 -8.03 5.49 -17.83
CA PHE A 101 -8.11 6.39 -16.68
C PHE A 101 -6.74 6.57 -16.06
N VAL A 102 -6.40 7.80 -15.66
CA VAL A 102 -5.14 8.11 -14.99
C VAL A 102 -5.39 8.66 -13.59
N MET A 103 -4.45 8.40 -12.69
CA MET A 103 -4.29 9.07 -11.40
C MET A 103 -2.87 9.62 -11.31
N ILE A 104 -2.73 10.83 -10.78
CA ILE A 104 -1.46 11.54 -10.70
C ILE A 104 -1.15 11.88 -9.25
N PHE A 105 0.09 11.59 -8.87
CA PHE A 105 0.64 11.80 -7.53
C PHE A 105 1.98 12.53 -7.62
N ASP A 106 2.46 13.08 -6.51
CA ASP A 106 3.87 13.46 -6.40
C ASP A 106 4.76 12.23 -6.57
N TRP A 107 5.88 12.43 -7.25
CA TRP A 107 6.98 11.47 -7.17
C TRP A 107 7.76 11.72 -5.89
N VAL A 108 7.94 10.69 -5.09
CA VAL A 108 8.78 10.73 -3.88
C VAL A 108 10.03 9.89 -4.10
N ASP A 109 11.21 10.48 -3.89
CA ASP A 109 12.47 9.77 -3.91
C ASP A 109 12.67 8.99 -2.60
N ALA A 110 11.95 7.90 -2.49
CA ALA A 110 11.91 7.08 -1.29
C ALA A 110 12.36 5.65 -1.57
N ILE A 111 12.86 5.00 -0.53
CA ILE A 111 13.05 3.55 -0.52
C ILE A 111 11.76 2.85 -0.11
N CYS A 112 11.49 1.70 -0.76
CA CYS A 112 10.31 0.88 -0.49
C CYS A 112 10.67 -0.32 0.39
N MET A 113 9.81 -0.64 1.34
CA MET A 113 9.96 -1.82 2.19
C MET A 113 9.56 -3.11 1.48
N GLY A 114 8.87 -3.04 0.35
CA GLY A 114 8.33 -4.21 -0.37
C GLY A 114 9.40 -5.21 -0.81
N LYS A 115 9.09 -6.49 -0.67
CA LYS A 115 9.99 -7.60 -1.08
C LYS A 115 10.30 -7.63 -2.57
N GLN A 116 9.46 -7.02 -3.40
CA GLN A 116 9.68 -6.87 -4.84
C GLN A 116 10.85 -5.92 -5.19
N TYR A 117 11.34 -5.16 -4.19
CA TYR A 117 12.49 -4.27 -4.31
C TYR A 117 13.60 -4.66 -3.33
N PRO A 118 14.27 -5.82 -3.50
CA PRO A 118 15.15 -6.41 -2.48
C PRO A 118 16.26 -5.45 -2.02
N GLY A 119 16.95 -4.78 -2.93
CA GLY A 119 18.00 -3.83 -2.57
C GLY A 119 17.48 -2.60 -1.79
N GLN A 120 16.25 -2.14 -2.05
CA GLN A 120 15.63 -1.06 -1.27
C GLN A 120 15.13 -1.57 0.08
N ARG A 121 14.60 -2.79 0.13
CA ARG A 121 14.19 -3.41 1.39
C ARG A 121 15.36 -3.55 2.34
N GLU A 122 16.52 -4.01 1.87
CA GLU A 122 17.74 -4.09 2.68
C GLU A 122 18.12 -2.73 3.27
N GLN A 123 18.10 -1.68 2.43
CA GLN A 123 18.37 -0.31 2.87
C GLN A 123 17.32 0.18 3.89
N PHE A 124 16.05 -0.17 3.69
CA PHE A 124 14.96 0.19 4.61
C PHE A 124 15.15 -0.51 5.97
N MET A 125 15.43 -1.80 5.97
CA MET A 125 15.63 -2.59 7.20
C MET A 125 16.93 -2.26 7.93
N ALA A 126 17.87 -1.58 7.26
CA ALA A 126 19.10 -1.05 7.85
C ALA A 126 18.94 0.36 8.46
N LEU A 127 17.74 0.96 8.40
CA LEU A 127 17.46 2.22 9.09
C LEU A 127 17.65 2.07 10.61
N PRO A 128 18.02 3.16 11.32
CA PRO A 128 18.04 3.16 12.79
C PRO A 128 16.70 2.67 13.36
N GLN A 129 16.75 1.96 14.47
CA GLN A 129 15.53 1.44 15.12
C GLN A 129 14.52 2.52 15.44
N GLU A 130 14.98 3.71 15.82
CA GLU A 130 14.14 4.89 16.06
C GLU A 130 13.36 5.28 14.80
N SER A 131 14.03 5.35 13.64
CA SER A 131 13.38 5.64 12.36
C SER A 131 12.32 4.58 11.98
N LEU A 132 12.58 3.30 12.26
CA LEU A 132 11.60 2.24 12.04
C LEU A 132 10.40 2.36 12.99
N LEU A 133 10.62 2.83 14.23
CA LEU A 133 9.54 3.15 15.17
C LEU A 133 8.70 4.32 14.68
N ASP A 134 9.33 5.40 14.21
CA ASP A 134 8.63 6.55 13.62
C ASP A 134 7.78 6.14 12.41
N VAL A 135 8.33 5.26 11.55
CA VAL A 135 7.56 4.68 10.43
C VAL A 135 6.33 3.93 10.93
N PHE A 136 6.50 3.05 11.91
CA PHE A 136 5.38 2.26 12.43
C PHE A 136 4.32 3.13 13.12
N GLU A 137 4.75 4.12 13.89
CA GLU A 137 3.81 5.06 14.55
C GLU A 137 3.05 5.90 13.53
N ALA A 138 3.69 6.34 12.45
CA ALA A 138 3.03 7.05 11.36
C ALA A 138 2.01 6.14 10.63
N VAL A 139 2.34 4.86 10.41
CA VAL A 139 1.42 3.87 9.84
C VAL A 139 0.21 3.65 10.76
N LEU A 140 0.43 3.50 12.09
CA LEU A 140 -0.66 3.38 13.05
C LEU A 140 -1.57 4.61 13.07
N GLU A 141 -1.00 5.82 13.06
CA GLU A 141 -1.77 7.06 13.10
C GLU A 141 -2.58 7.25 11.82
N PHE A 142 -2.00 6.94 10.66
CA PHE A 142 -2.73 6.96 9.39
C PHE A 142 -3.93 6.00 9.42
N HIS A 143 -3.75 4.76 9.89
CA HIS A 143 -4.86 3.80 9.91
C HIS A 143 -5.92 4.14 10.98
N ARG A 144 -5.54 4.79 12.07
CA ARG A 144 -6.52 5.40 12.99
C ARG A 144 -7.35 6.50 12.31
N TYR A 145 -6.71 7.33 11.49
CA TYR A 145 -7.42 8.32 10.68
C TYR A 145 -8.35 7.65 9.67
N VAL A 146 -7.91 6.58 9.00
CA VAL A 146 -8.69 5.76 8.06
C VAL A 146 -9.95 5.19 8.76
N ALA A 147 -9.79 4.59 9.94
CA ALA A 147 -10.90 4.03 10.73
C ALA A 147 -11.90 5.10 11.16
N LYS A 148 -11.44 6.29 11.57
CA LYS A 148 -12.32 7.44 11.88
C LYS A 148 -13.13 7.92 10.67
N ARG A 149 -12.67 7.69 9.45
CA ARG A 149 -13.39 7.95 8.20
C ARG A 149 -14.25 6.78 7.74
N VAL A 150 -14.41 5.77 8.64
CA VAL A 150 -15.21 4.57 8.41
C VAL A 150 -14.72 3.79 7.18
N TYR A 151 -13.41 3.59 7.10
CA TYR A 151 -12.76 2.71 6.11
C TYR A 151 -12.00 1.59 6.80
N VAL A 152 -11.85 0.48 6.10
CA VAL A 152 -10.98 -0.65 6.44
C VAL A 152 -9.86 -0.76 5.40
N ALA A 153 -8.64 -1.02 5.89
CA ALA A 153 -7.48 -1.26 5.04
C ALA A 153 -7.55 -2.68 4.46
N ILE A 154 -7.69 -2.77 3.15
CA ILE A 154 -7.59 -4.02 2.39
C ILE A 154 -6.35 -3.91 1.52
N ASP A 155 -5.58 -4.99 1.41
CA ASP A 155 -4.33 -5.04 0.64
C ASP A 155 -3.22 -4.09 1.13
N PHE A 156 -3.22 -3.73 2.42
CA PHE A 156 -2.09 -3.02 3.01
C PHE A 156 -0.97 -4.01 3.37
N TYR A 157 0.26 -3.70 2.93
CA TYR A 157 1.43 -4.55 3.15
C TYR A 157 2.72 -3.72 3.12
N ASP A 158 3.88 -4.37 3.27
CA ASP A 158 5.18 -3.70 3.28
C ASP A 158 5.49 -2.91 2.00
N GLY A 159 4.96 -3.32 0.84
CA GLY A 159 5.08 -2.57 -0.41
C GLY A 159 4.33 -1.24 -0.43
N SER A 160 3.38 -1.04 0.50
CA SER A 160 2.65 0.22 0.65
C SER A 160 3.39 1.24 1.53
N ILE A 161 4.59 0.89 2.06
CA ILE A 161 5.37 1.75 2.95
C ILE A 161 6.62 2.23 2.22
N LEU A 162 6.75 3.55 2.12
CA LEU A 162 7.90 4.25 1.55
C LEU A 162 8.58 5.08 2.64
N TYR A 163 9.90 5.29 2.53
CA TYR A 163 10.66 6.17 3.41
C TYR A 163 11.57 7.09 2.63
N ASP A 164 11.31 8.39 2.71
CA ASP A 164 12.21 9.43 2.19
C ASP A 164 13.34 9.65 3.19
N ARG A 165 14.53 9.21 2.80
CA ARG A 165 15.74 9.32 3.65
C ARG A 165 16.22 10.76 3.82
N SER A 166 15.95 11.62 2.82
CA SER A 166 16.40 13.01 2.84
C SER A 166 15.54 13.87 3.77
N ALA A 167 14.23 13.63 3.76
CA ALA A 167 13.25 14.31 4.59
C ALA A 167 12.99 13.59 5.93
N HIS A 168 13.59 12.41 6.17
CA HIS A 168 13.29 11.55 7.32
C HIS A 168 11.78 11.31 7.49
N LYS A 169 11.09 11.07 6.39
CA LYS A 169 9.63 11.03 6.36
C LYS A 169 9.08 9.73 5.77
N PRO A 170 8.19 9.02 6.48
CA PRO A 170 7.44 7.91 5.91
C PRO A 170 6.29 8.41 5.06
N TYR A 171 6.00 7.64 3.99
CA TYR A 171 4.81 7.80 3.18
C TYR A 171 4.09 6.46 3.03
N ILE A 172 2.77 6.53 2.94
CA ILE A 172 1.92 5.41 2.58
C ILE A 172 1.43 5.62 1.16
N CYS A 173 1.43 4.56 0.37
CA CYS A 173 0.89 4.53 -0.98
C CYS A 173 -0.01 3.30 -1.15
N ASP A 174 -0.62 3.17 -2.33
CA ASP A 174 -1.35 1.99 -2.76
C ASP A 174 -2.53 1.59 -1.86
N ILE A 175 -3.40 2.57 -1.57
CA ILE A 175 -4.64 2.37 -0.82
C ILE A 175 -5.84 2.07 -1.74
N ASP A 176 -5.58 1.59 -2.94
CA ASP A 176 -6.56 1.41 -4.02
C ASP A 176 -7.72 0.46 -3.65
N PHE A 177 -7.48 -0.45 -2.71
CA PHE A 177 -8.43 -1.47 -2.28
C PHE A 177 -9.14 -1.17 -0.95
N TYR A 178 -8.87 -0.03 -0.32
CA TYR A 178 -9.58 0.33 0.91
C TYR A 178 -11.09 0.44 0.66
N GLN A 179 -11.89 0.02 1.62
CA GLN A 179 -13.34 -0.02 1.49
C GLN A 179 -14.03 0.63 2.68
N LYS A 180 -15.28 1.07 2.50
CA LYS A 180 -16.13 1.49 3.62
C LYS A 180 -16.32 0.34 4.60
N SER A 181 -16.22 0.64 5.88
CA SER A 181 -16.29 -0.30 7.00
C SER A 181 -17.66 -0.23 7.70
N PRO A 182 -18.27 -1.36 8.11
CA PRO A 182 -17.85 -2.71 7.84
C PRO A 182 -18.16 -3.14 6.40
N THR A 183 -17.40 -4.09 5.87
CA THR A 183 -17.68 -4.77 4.59
C THR A 183 -17.70 -6.28 4.79
N VAL A 184 -18.13 -7.01 3.77
CA VAL A 184 -18.19 -8.48 3.80
C VAL A 184 -17.27 -9.04 2.75
N ASN A 185 -16.47 -10.05 3.11
CA ASN A 185 -15.65 -10.77 2.17
C ASN A 185 -16.51 -11.60 1.20
N THR A 186 -16.64 -11.12 -0.03
CA THR A 186 -17.42 -11.79 -1.10
C THR A 186 -16.56 -12.65 -2.03
N MET A 187 -15.25 -12.76 -1.75
CA MET A 187 -14.29 -13.40 -2.65
C MET A 187 -13.75 -14.74 -2.11
N GLY A 188 -13.91 -15.00 -0.82
CA GLY A 188 -13.23 -16.09 -0.12
C GLY A 188 -11.80 -15.65 0.26
N ARG A 189 -10.85 -15.68 -0.67
CA ARG A 189 -9.55 -15.02 -0.47
C ARG A 189 -9.58 -13.63 -1.08
N MET A 190 -9.47 -12.61 -0.24
CA MET A 190 -9.40 -11.21 -0.69
C MET A 190 -8.04 -10.88 -1.33
N TRP A 191 -7.94 -9.71 -1.90
CA TRP A 191 -6.67 -9.17 -2.39
C TRP A 191 -5.73 -8.93 -1.20
N GLY A 192 -4.44 -9.14 -1.42
CA GLY A 192 -3.43 -8.83 -0.43
C GLY A 192 -2.32 -9.87 -0.31
N SER A 193 -1.24 -9.45 0.35
CA SER A 193 -0.15 -10.32 0.73
C SER A 193 -0.54 -11.16 1.96
N SER A 194 -0.54 -12.49 1.84
CA SER A 194 -0.92 -13.42 2.91
C SER A 194 -0.18 -13.19 4.24
N ARG A 195 0.97 -12.51 4.21
CA ARG A 195 1.73 -12.16 5.42
C ARG A 195 1.03 -11.13 6.30
N PHE A 196 0.13 -10.33 5.72
CA PHE A 196 -0.55 -9.22 6.39
C PHE A 196 -2.06 -9.45 6.54
N MET A 197 -2.59 -10.46 5.86
CA MET A 197 -4.03 -10.77 5.83
C MET A 197 -4.46 -11.51 7.09
N SER A 198 -5.55 -11.07 7.67
CA SER A 198 -6.23 -11.73 8.78
C SER A 198 -7.00 -12.97 8.33
N PRO A 199 -7.36 -13.89 9.24
CA PRO A 199 -8.15 -15.09 8.90
C PRO A 199 -9.48 -14.77 8.20
N GLU A 200 -10.17 -13.70 8.57
CA GLU A 200 -11.43 -13.28 7.96
C GLU A 200 -11.28 -12.87 6.49
N GLU A 201 -10.12 -12.39 6.08
CA GLU A 201 -9.84 -12.07 4.67
C GLU A 201 -9.67 -13.30 3.78
N HIS A 202 -9.58 -14.50 4.39
CA HIS A 202 -9.58 -15.79 3.71
C HIS A 202 -10.94 -16.52 3.80
N THR A 203 -11.94 -15.96 4.47
CA THR A 203 -13.20 -16.63 4.77
C THR A 203 -14.37 -15.95 4.07
N LEU A 204 -15.00 -16.66 3.11
CA LEU A 204 -16.18 -16.15 2.41
C LEU A 204 -17.30 -15.80 3.40
N GLY A 205 -17.91 -14.63 3.25
CA GLY A 205 -18.99 -14.16 4.12
C GLY A 205 -18.55 -13.56 5.45
N ALA A 206 -17.25 -13.57 5.76
CA ALA A 206 -16.74 -12.96 6.97
C ALA A 206 -16.83 -11.43 6.94
N VAL A 207 -17.06 -10.84 8.12
CA VAL A 207 -17.05 -9.38 8.30
C VAL A 207 -15.60 -8.88 8.36
N VAL A 208 -15.32 -7.85 7.59
CA VAL A 208 -14.03 -7.15 7.48
C VAL A 208 -14.24 -5.70 7.93
N ASP A 209 -13.51 -5.28 8.98
CA ASP A 209 -13.68 -3.98 9.60
C ASP A 209 -12.40 -3.50 10.32
N GLU A 210 -12.51 -2.57 11.24
CA GLU A 210 -11.37 -2.02 12.00
C GLU A 210 -10.56 -3.11 12.75
N VAL A 211 -11.21 -4.17 13.27
CA VAL A 211 -10.51 -5.27 13.95
C VAL A 211 -9.68 -6.12 12.97
N THR A 212 -10.06 -6.15 11.70
CA THR A 212 -9.24 -6.70 10.61
C THR A 212 -7.98 -5.85 10.42
N THR A 213 -8.11 -4.53 10.36
CA THR A 213 -6.95 -3.62 10.26
C THR A 213 -6.03 -3.72 11.49
N VAL A 214 -6.57 -3.99 12.69
CA VAL A 214 -5.75 -4.27 13.88
C VAL A 214 -4.78 -5.45 13.64
N TYR A 215 -5.28 -6.53 13.01
CA TYR A 215 -4.41 -7.66 12.64
C TYR A 215 -3.31 -7.22 11.67
N THR A 216 -3.67 -6.51 10.63
CA THR A 216 -2.71 -5.99 9.63
C THR A 216 -1.63 -5.12 10.27
N MET A 217 -1.97 -4.30 11.27
CA MET A 217 -0.99 -3.49 12.02
C MET A 217 -0.06 -4.37 12.87
N GLY A 218 -0.58 -5.42 13.52
CA GLY A 218 0.26 -6.38 14.22
C GLY A 218 1.24 -7.09 13.29
N ALA A 219 0.77 -7.55 12.12
CA ALA A 219 1.61 -8.14 11.08
C ALA A 219 2.67 -7.16 10.55
N THR A 220 2.32 -5.89 10.42
CA THR A 220 3.27 -4.81 10.05
C THR A 220 4.35 -4.63 11.11
N ALA A 221 4.01 -4.71 12.40
CA ALA A 221 5.00 -4.66 13.48
C ALA A 221 5.99 -5.83 13.36
N PHE A 222 5.51 -7.05 13.07
CA PHE A 222 6.40 -8.19 12.84
C PHE A 222 7.26 -8.05 11.59
N ALA A 223 6.74 -7.46 10.52
CA ALA A 223 7.52 -7.20 9.32
C ALA A 223 8.66 -6.20 9.55
N LEU A 224 8.48 -5.23 10.46
CA LEU A 224 9.48 -4.23 10.82
C LEU A 224 10.45 -4.70 11.90
N PHE A 225 9.96 -5.40 12.94
CA PHE A 225 10.71 -5.64 14.17
C PHE A 225 10.91 -7.11 14.52
N GLY A 226 10.33 -8.03 13.77
CA GLY A 226 10.34 -9.46 14.08
C GLY A 226 10.64 -10.36 12.89
N GLY A 227 10.33 -11.61 13.04
CA GLY A 227 10.55 -12.65 12.03
C GLY A 227 9.45 -12.76 10.98
N GLU A 228 8.72 -11.71 10.69
CA GLU A 228 7.60 -11.68 9.74
C GLU A 228 6.52 -12.73 10.09
N ALA A 229 6.45 -13.85 9.34
CA ALA A 229 5.42 -14.87 9.51
C ALA A 229 5.64 -15.78 10.75
N GLU A 230 6.84 -15.84 11.30
CA GLU A 230 7.14 -16.74 12.41
C GLU A 230 6.67 -16.22 13.77
N HIS A 231 6.53 -14.91 13.93
CA HIS A 231 6.05 -14.23 15.13
C HIS A 231 6.73 -14.69 16.43
N THR A 232 8.06 -14.99 16.39
CA THR A 232 8.79 -15.49 17.56
C THR A 232 9.45 -14.37 18.34
N LEU A 233 9.51 -14.50 19.67
CA LEU A 233 10.18 -13.52 20.53
C LEU A 233 11.70 -13.45 20.24
N GLU A 234 12.32 -14.58 19.88
CA GLU A 234 13.75 -14.64 19.56
C GLU A 234 14.16 -13.68 18.42
N LYS A 235 13.27 -13.51 17.42
CA LYS A 235 13.52 -12.61 16.28
C LYS A 235 13.06 -11.18 16.53
N TRP A 236 12.40 -10.93 17.64
CA TRP A 236 11.86 -9.63 17.97
C TRP A 236 12.95 -8.66 18.45
N ARG A 237 12.95 -7.43 17.92
CA ARG A 237 14.02 -6.45 18.14
C ARG A 237 13.68 -5.34 19.14
N LEU A 238 12.45 -5.34 19.67
CA LEU A 238 11.98 -4.37 20.65
C LEU A 238 11.75 -5.05 22.01
N SER A 239 11.15 -4.34 22.96
CA SER A 239 10.81 -4.88 24.28
C SER A 239 9.80 -6.04 24.18
N GLU A 240 9.80 -6.89 25.20
CA GLU A 240 8.86 -8.01 25.32
C GLU A 240 7.41 -7.49 25.48
N GLU A 241 7.22 -6.35 26.10
CA GLU A 241 5.92 -5.69 26.21
C GLU A 241 5.34 -5.36 24.84
N ARG A 242 6.15 -4.76 23.94
CA ARG A 242 5.74 -4.49 22.55
C ARG A 242 5.51 -5.76 21.76
N TYR A 243 6.29 -6.81 22.00
CA TYR A 243 6.03 -8.12 21.43
C TYR A 243 4.64 -8.64 21.80
N ARG A 244 4.28 -8.59 23.09
CA ARG A 244 2.96 -9.02 23.56
C ARG A 244 1.83 -8.22 22.93
N VAL A 245 2.04 -6.91 22.74
CA VAL A 245 1.07 -6.05 22.02
C VAL A 245 0.90 -6.52 20.57
N ALA A 246 1.98 -6.75 19.84
CA ALA A 246 1.94 -7.22 18.46
C ALA A 246 1.30 -8.62 18.37
N MET A 247 1.66 -9.55 19.25
CA MET A 247 1.08 -10.91 19.32
C MET A 247 -0.43 -10.88 19.54
N ARG A 248 -0.91 -10.04 20.46
CA ARG A 248 -2.35 -9.86 20.67
C ARG A 248 -3.05 -9.33 19.42
N ALA A 249 -2.44 -8.39 18.71
CA ALA A 249 -3.00 -7.83 17.48
C ALA A 249 -3.18 -8.90 16.38
N VAL A 250 -2.22 -9.84 16.25
CA VAL A 250 -2.27 -10.94 15.25
C VAL A 250 -2.95 -12.21 15.77
N SER A 251 -3.72 -12.16 16.87
CA SER A 251 -4.48 -13.34 17.30
C SER A 251 -5.40 -13.84 16.18
N SER A 252 -5.39 -15.16 15.93
CA SER A 252 -6.31 -15.80 15.00
C SER A 252 -7.78 -15.65 15.45
N LYS A 253 -8.01 -15.58 16.75
CA LYS A 253 -9.33 -15.31 17.32
C LYS A 253 -9.57 -13.82 17.39
N ARG A 254 -10.47 -13.36 16.54
CA ARG A 254 -10.85 -11.94 16.41
C ARG A 254 -11.23 -11.28 17.75
N SER A 255 -11.94 -12.00 18.63
CA SER A 255 -12.38 -11.49 19.95
C SER A 255 -11.24 -11.25 20.95
N GLU A 256 -10.07 -11.83 20.73
CA GLU A 256 -8.89 -11.63 21.56
C GLU A 256 -8.07 -10.40 21.17
N ARG A 257 -8.25 -9.90 19.94
CA ARG A 257 -7.56 -8.72 19.41
C ARG A 257 -7.98 -7.44 20.16
N TYR A 258 -7.28 -6.37 19.87
CA TYR A 258 -7.76 -5.04 20.30
C TYR A 258 -9.04 -4.67 19.55
N PRO A 259 -10.04 -4.10 20.23
CA PRO A 259 -11.33 -3.79 19.60
C PRO A 259 -11.25 -2.64 18.59
N THR A 260 -10.25 -1.76 18.72
CA THR A 260 -10.02 -0.63 17.83
C THR A 260 -8.53 -0.33 17.68
N LEU A 261 -8.19 0.38 16.60
CA LEU A 261 -6.83 0.90 16.38
C LEU A 261 -6.42 1.92 17.45
N ALA A 262 -7.37 2.65 18.03
CA ALA A 262 -7.10 3.56 19.12
C ALA A 262 -6.60 2.81 20.36
N VAL A 263 -7.22 1.68 20.71
CA VAL A 263 -6.80 0.85 21.85
C VAL A 263 -5.46 0.17 21.56
N LEU A 264 -5.24 -0.34 20.35
CA LEU A 264 -3.94 -0.88 19.93
C LEU A 264 -2.83 0.18 20.06
N THR A 265 -3.07 1.39 19.53
CA THR A 265 -2.08 2.48 19.56
C THR A 265 -1.75 2.91 21.00
N ALA A 266 -2.76 2.98 21.87
CA ALA A 266 -2.53 3.28 23.28
C ALA A 266 -1.69 2.19 23.96
N ALA A 267 -2.00 0.91 23.73
CA ALA A 267 -1.23 -0.21 24.24
C ALA A 267 0.22 -0.19 23.74
N TRP A 268 0.43 0.11 22.45
CA TRP A 268 1.78 0.22 21.85
C TRP A 268 2.61 1.32 22.49
N LYS A 269 2.02 2.51 22.72
CA LYS A 269 2.71 3.65 23.34
C LYS A 269 3.03 3.44 24.82
N LEU A 270 2.24 2.66 25.54
CA LEU A 270 2.46 2.32 26.95
C LEU A 270 3.54 1.24 27.11
N ALA A 271 3.72 0.37 26.14
CA ALA A 271 4.75 -0.65 26.11
C ALA A 271 6.13 0.00 25.84
N LYS A 272 7.05 -0.16 26.77
CA LYS A 272 8.40 0.49 26.73
C LYS A 272 9.47 -0.51 26.30
#